data_6f3012bf075057d3388e891e8abdd8b4
#
_entry.id   6f3012bf075057d3388e891e8abdd8b4
#
_cell.length_a   1.000
_cell.length_b   1.000
_cell.length_c   1.000
_cell.angle_alpha   90.00
_cell.angle_beta   90.00
_cell.angle_gamma   90.00
#
_symmetry.space_group_name_H-M   'P 1'
#
loop_
_entity.id
_entity.type
_entity.pdbx_description
1 polymer ?
#
loop_
_entity_poly.entity_id
_entity_poly.type
_entity_poly.pdbx_seq_one_letter_code
_entity_poly.pdbx_strand_id
1 'polypeptide(L)'
;MSTVIAVSSHRTHEFSKPLQSQIRLLAGLGVEGDAHCGVTVKHRSRVRADPTQPNLRQVHLIHSELHDTLNKSGFSVSAGVMGENITTRGIDLLGLPRDAKLHIGDTAIVQVTGLRNPCLQLDAYQDGLMAATLDRDADGNLIRKAGIMGIVLEGGIVKAGDEIKIELPPKPHQRLERV
;
A
#
# COMPACT_ATOMS: atom_id res chain seq x y z
N MET A 1 -11.77 -15.09 -3.85
CA MET A 1 -10.46 -15.19 -4.48
C MET A 1 -9.79 -13.83 -4.36
N SER A 2 -8.56 -13.79 -3.90
CA SER A 2 -7.83 -12.53 -3.68
C SER A 2 -7.07 -12.17 -4.96
N THR A 3 -7.31 -10.97 -5.50
CA THR A 3 -6.76 -10.58 -6.81
C THR A 3 -6.29 -9.13 -6.82
N VAL A 4 -5.37 -8.84 -7.73
CA VAL A 4 -5.01 -7.49 -8.16
C VAL A 4 -6.08 -6.98 -9.12
N ILE A 5 -6.65 -5.80 -8.87
CA ILE A 5 -7.61 -5.18 -9.79
C ILE A 5 -7.03 -4.03 -10.60
N ALA A 6 -5.97 -3.40 -10.10
CA ALA A 6 -5.26 -2.34 -10.81
C ALA A 6 -3.84 -2.18 -10.28
N VAL A 7 -2.94 -1.65 -11.11
CA VAL A 7 -1.58 -1.27 -10.75
C VAL A 7 -1.27 0.14 -11.21
N SER A 8 -0.47 0.87 -10.42
CA SER A 8 -0.19 2.29 -10.60
C SER A 8 1.25 2.62 -10.23
N SER A 9 1.85 3.56 -10.93
CA SER A 9 3.18 4.09 -10.59
C SER A 9 3.34 5.52 -11.11
N HIS A 10 4.20 6.30 -10.48
CA HIS A 10 4.54 7.64 -10.91
C HIS A 10 6.02 7.94 -10.66
N ARG A 11 6.70 8.55 -11.62
CA ARG A 11 8.14 8.84 -11.55
C ARG A 11 8.48 9.93 -10.54
N THR A 12 7.54 10.82 -10.27
CA THR A 12 7.68 11.93 -9.33
C THR A 12 6.80 11.73 -8.09
N HIS A 13 7.10 12.46 -7.01
CA HIS A 13 6.35 12.41 -5.75
C HIS A 13 5.02 13.17 -5.88
N GLU A 14 4.13 12.64 -6.73
CA GLU A 14 2.74 13.11 -6.83
C GLU A 14 1.86 12.31 -5.88
N PHE A 15 0.75 12.92 -5.45
CA PHE A 15 -0.19 12.24 -4.55
C PHE A 15 -0.86 11.04 -5.23
N SER A 16 -1.44 11.27 -6.41
CA SER A 16 -2.08 10.23 -7.21
C SER A 16 -1.10 9.63 -8.21
N LYS A 17 -1.29 8.35 -8.52
CA LYS A 17 -0.47 7.61 -9.48
C LYS A 17 -1.34 7.15 -10.66
N PRO A 18 -0.93 7.40 -11.90
CA PRO A 18 -1.65 6.92 -13.07
C PRO A 18 -1.65 5.40 -13.14
N LEU A 19 -2.74 4.85 -13.67
CA LEU A 19 -2.86 3.42 -13.93
C LEU A 19 -1.84 2.98 -14.99
N GLN A 20 -1.31 1.78 -14.79
CA GLN A 20 -0.41 1.11 -15.71
C GLN A 20 -1.05 -0.21 -16.18
N SER A 21 -0.67 -0.69 -17.37
CA SER A 21 -1.06 -2.04 -17.82
C SER A 21 -0.39 -3.11 -16.96
N GLN A 22 0.80 -2.85 -16.50
CA GLN A 22 1.59 -3.67 -15.58
C GLN A 22 2.65 -2.83 -14.88
N ILE A 23 3.13 -3.29 -13.74
CA ILE A 23 4.31 -2.77 -13.05
C ILE A 23 5.33 -3.88 -12.86
N ARG A 24 6.61 -3.51 -12.79
CA ARG A 24 7.68 -4.44 -12.42
C ARG A 24 8.11 -4.16 -11.00
N LEU A 25 8.09 -5.19 -10.16
CA LEU A 25 8.67 -5.15 -8.83
C LEU A 25 10.13 -5.58 -8.89
N LEU A 26 10.98 -4.84 -8.18
CA LEU A 26 12.43 -5.09 -8.07
C LEU A 26 12.75 -5.47 -6.63
N ALA A 27 13.40 -6.62 -6.45
CA ALA A 27 13.77 -7.13 -5.13
C ALA A 27 14.62 -6.10 -4.36
N GLY A 28 14.22 -5.81 -3.11
CA GLY A 28 14.90 -4.86 -2.24
C GLY A 28 14.75 -3.37 -2.61
N LEU A 29 14.02 -3.04 -3.68
CA LEU A 29 13.90 -1.68 -4.18
C LEU A 29 12.45 -1.17 -4.22
N GLY A 30 11.52 -1.94 -4.74
CA GLY A 30 10.12 -1.55 -4.92
C GLY A 30 9.67 -1.60 -6.37
N VAL A 31 8.84 -0.64 -6.77
CA VAL A 31 8.27 -0.56 -8.13
C VAL A 31 9.25 0.18 -9.04
N GLU A 32 9.67 -0.48 -10.14
CA GLU A 32 10.57 0.11 -11.13
C GLU A 32 10.00 1.43 -11.68
N GLY A 33 10.83 2.47 -11.64
CA GLY A 33 10.46 3.80 -12.12
C GLY A 33 9.48 4.58 -11.23
N ASP A 34 9.05 4.04 -10.11
CA ASP A 34 8.24 4.78 -9.14
C ASP A 34 9.11 5.69 -8.26
N ALA A 35 8.56 6.81 -7.81
CA ALA A 35 9.26 7.78 -6.97
C ALA A 35 9.74 7.22 -5.62
N HIS A 36 9.09 6.16 -5.12
CA HIS A 36 9.43 5.49 -3.86
C HIS A 36 10.37 4.29 -4.03
N CYS A 37 10.82 4.02 -5.25
CA CYS A 37 11.77 2.94 -5.54
C CYS A 37 13.16 3.29 -4.99
N GLY A 38 13.73 2.41 -4.18
CA GLY A 38 15.07 2.56 -3.63
C GLY A 38 15.30 1.82 -2.33
N VAL A 39 16.57 1.58 -2.01
CA VAL A 39 17.02 0.85 -0.81
C VAL A 39 16.73 1.63 0.47
N THR A 40 16.91 2.96 0.41
CA THR A 40 16.67 3.88 1.53
C THR A 40 15.37 4.63 1.35
N VAL A 41 14.85 5.18 2.44
CA VAL A 41 13.60 5.94 2.48
C VAL A 41 13.52 7.03 1.40
N LYS A 42 12.38 7.10 0.70
CA LYS A 42 12.10 8.08 -0.36
C LYS A 42 10.98 9.06 0.00
N HIS A 43 10.20 8.77 1.04
CA HIS A 43 9.16 9.69 1.49
C HIS A 43 9.78 11.00 1.99
N ARG A 44 9.33 12.14 1.45
CA ARG A 44 9.97 13.45 1.67
C ARG A 44 10.20 13.81 3.14
N SER A 45 9.21 13.57 4.01
CA SER A 45 9.33 13.86 5.44
C SER A 45 10.37 12.97 6.14
N ARG A 46 10.48 11.71 5.71
CA ARG A 46 11.44 10.74 6.25
C ARG A 46 12.86 11.03 5.79
N VAL A 47 13.04 11.35 4.50
CA VAL A 47 14.34 11.76 3.95
C VAL A 47 14.87 13.01 4.67
N ARG A 48 13.97 13.94 5.00
CA ARG A 48 14.34 15.15 5.76
C ARG A 48 14.79 14.83 7.19
N ALA A 49 14.18 13.82 7.82
CA ALA A 49 14.53 13.40 9.19
C ALA A 49 15.84 12.59 9.20
N ASP A 50 15.94 11.57 8.35
CA ASP A 50 17.12 10.70 8.22
C ASP A 50 17.08 9.97 6.86
N PRO A 51 17.91 10.37 5.89
CA PRO A 51 17.92 9.78 4.55
C PRO A 51 18.53 8.37 4.51
N THR A 52 19.15 7.90 5.59
CA THR A 52 19.81 6.59 5.65
C THR A 52 18.89 5.46 6.12
N GLN A 53 17.68 5.78 6.61
CA GLN A 53 16.71 4.80 7.05
C GLN A 53 16.36 3.82 5.92
N PRO A 54 16.16 2.51 6.24
CA PRO A 54 15.73 1.54 5.25
C PRO A 54 14.34 1.91 4.71
N ASN A 55 14.12 1.65 3.41
CA ASN A 55 12.83 1.88 2.77
C ASN A 55 11.86 0.73 3.08
N LEU A 56 11.05 0.90 4.11
CA LEU A 56 9.98 -0.03 4.49
C LEU A 56 8.66 0.23 3.75
N ARG A 57 8.66 1.20 2.83
CA ARG A 57 7.51 1.68 2.05
C ARG A 57 7.77 1.57 0.56
N GLN A 58 8.30 0.43 0.13
CA GLN A 58 8.66 0.20 -1.27
C GLN A 58 7.42 0.04 -2.16
N VAL A 59 6.36 -0.59 -1.62
CA VAL A 59 5.10 -0.82 -2.31
C VAL A 59 3.94 -0.47 -1.38
N HIS A 60 2.98 0.28 -1.89
CA HIS A 60 1.75 0.63 -1.20
C HIS A 60 0.58 -0.15 -1.80
N LEU A 61 -0.18 -0.86 -0.96
CA LEU A 61 -1.36 -1.61 -1.37
C LEU A 61 -2.61 -1.06 -0.67
N ILE A 62 -3.71 -0.94 -1.43
CA ILE A 62 -5.05 -0.61 -0.90
C ILE A 62 -6.05 -1.66 -1.40
N HIS A 63 -6.97 -2.06 -0.52
CA HIS A 63 -8.12 -2.90 -0.90
C HIS A 63 -9.24 -2.03 -1.47
N SER A 64 -9.78 -2.44 -2.60
CA SER A 64 -10.82 -1.67 -3.31
C SER A 64 -12.14 -1.56 -2.56
N GLU A 65 -12.37 -2.42 -1.59
CA GLU A 65 -13.52 -2.35 -0.68
C GLU A 65 -13.50 -1.05 0.15
N LEU A 66 -12.30 -0.49 0.43
CA LEU A 66 -12.19 0.86 0.99
C LEU A 66 -12.69 1.92 0.01
N HIS A 67 -12.31 1.82 -1.27
CA HIS A 67 -12.82 2.75 -2.29
C HIS A 67 -14.34 2.69 -2.39
N ASP A 68 -14.92 1.49 -2.37
CA ASP A 68 -16.37 1.30 -2.38
C ASP A 68 -17.04 2.00 -1.17
N THR A 69 -16.43 1.87 0.02
CA THR A 69 -16.93 2.49 1.25
C THR A 69 -16.84 4.02 1.19
N LEU A 70 -15.70 4.55 0.76
CA LEU A 70 -15.48 5.99 0.62
C LEU A 70 -16.43 6.61 -0.40
N ASN A 71 -16.60 5.96 -1.55
CA ASN A 71 -17.51 6.44 -2.60
C ASN A 71 -18.97 6.45 -2.14
N LYS A 72 -19.40 5.46 -1.35
CA LYS A 72 -20.73 5.48 -0.72
C LYS A 72 -20.91 6.63 0.27
N SER A 73 -19.83 7.11 0.86
CA SER A 73 -19.81 8.27 1.78
C SER A 73 -19.66 9.61 1.06
N GLY A 74 -19.71 9.63 -0.29
CA GLY A 74 -19.68 10.86 -1.10
C GLY A 74 -18.30 11.27 -1.60
N PHE A 75 -17.26 10.49 -1.37
CA PHE A 75 -15.95 10.73 -1.96
C PHE A 75 -15.87 10.20 -3.40
N SER A 76 -14.89 10.66 -4.16
CA SER A 76 -14.63 10.21 -5.53
C SER A 76 -13.23 9.63 -5.62
N VAL A 77 -13.09 8.37 -5.21
CA VAL A 77 -11.81 7.65 -5.20
C VAL A 77 -11.85 6.43 -6.11
N SER A 78 -10.73 6.16 -6.74
CA SER A 78 -10.52 5.01 -7.60
C SER A 78 -9.07 4.54 -7.50
N ALA A 79 -8.73 3.45 -8.18
CA ALA A 79 -7.38 2.90 -8.13
C ALA A 79 -6.31 3.94 -8.53
N GLY A 80 -5.23 4.01 -7.76
CA GLY A 80 -4.10 4.93 -7.91
C GLY A 80 -4.32 6.33 -7.36
N VAL A 81 -5.57 6.73 -7.10
CA VAL A 81 -5.90 8.09 -6.65
C VAL A 81 -5.28 8.41 -5.29
N MET A 82 -5.26 7.45 -4.38
CA MET A 82 -4.70 7.63 -3.04
C MET A 82 -3.20 7.32 -2.96
N GLY A 83 -2.55 7.13 -4.10
CA GLY A 83 -1.10 6.95 -4.22
C GLY A 83 -0.63 5.51 -4.10
N GLU A 84 -1.53 4.54 -4.09
CA GLU A 84 -1.18 3.14 -4.05
C GLU A 84 -0.59 2.63 -5.37
N ASN A 85 0.28 1.63 -5.26
CA ASN A 85 0.87 0.94 -6.40
C ASN A 85 0.04 -0.26 -6.84
N ILE A 86 -0.61 -0.94 -5.90
CA ILE A 86 -1.42 -2.13 -6.15
C ILE A 86 -2.77 -1.95 -5.47
N THR A 87 -3.84 -2.02 -6.25
CA THR A 87 -5.20 -2.07 -5.73
C THR A 87 -5.68 -3.52 -5.77
N THR A 88 -6.13 -4.03 -4.62
CA THR A 88 -6.52 -5.43 -4.45
C THR A 88 -8.02 -5.57 -4.22
N ARG A 89 -8.55 -6.79 -4.34
CA ARG A 89 -9.91 -7.15 -3.94
C ARG A 89 -9.94 -8.56 -3.33
N GLY A 90 -10.83 -8.76 -2.37
CA GLY A 90 -11.04 -10.07 -1.75
C GLY A 90 -9.97 -10.48 -0.74
N ILE A 91 -9.23 -9.51 -0.21
CA ILE A 91 -8.22 -9.73 0.82
C ILE A 91 -8.36 -8.67 1.93
N ASP A 92 -8.41 -9.12 3.19
CA ASP A 92 -8.35 -8.24 4.36
C ASP A 92 -6.90 -7.81 4.61
N LEU A 93 -6.45 -6.77 3.89
CA LEU A 93 -5.09 -6.26 4.02
C LEU A 93 -4.78 -5.76 5.44
N LEU A 94 -5.75 -5.13 6.10
CA LEU A 94 -5.56 -4.50 7.40
C LEU A 94 -5.48 -5.53 8.54
N GLY A 95 -6.08 -6.70 8.35
CA GLY A 95 -6.04 -7.83 9.28
C GLY A 95 -4.80 -8.72 9.15
N LEU A 96 -3.95 -8.50 8.14
CA LEU A 96 -2.72 -9.26 7.98
C LEU A 96 -1.75 -8.98 9.14
N PRO A 97 -1.01 -9.98 9.61
CA PRO A 97 0.09 -9.73 10.54
C PRO A 97 1.29 -9.11 9.84
N ARG A 98 2.13 -8.41 10.60
CA ARG A 98 3.44 -7.98 10.14
C ARG A 98 4.25 -9.19 9.64
N ASP A 99 5.06 -8.98 8.62
CA ASP A 99 5.88 -10.01 7.96
C ASP A 99 5.10 -11.08 7.18
N ALA A 100 3.78 -10.94 7.04
CA ALA A 100 3.03 -11.74 6.08
C ALA A 100 3.58 -11.51 4.67
N LYS A 101 3.65 -12.57 3.86
CA LYS A 101 4.10 -12.48 2.48
C LYS A 101 2.91 -12.62 1.53
N LEU A 102 2.88 -11.77 0.53
CA LEU A 102 1.92 -11.80 -0.55
C LEU A 102 2.63 -12.28 -1.81
N HIS A 103 2.30 -13.49 -2.25
CA HIS A 103 2.74 -14.02 -3.53
C HIS A 103 1.77 -13.52 -4.59
N ILE A 104 2.25 -12.69 -5.53
CA ILE A 104 1.42 -11.96 -6.49
C ILE A 104 1.82 -12.38 -7.91
N GLY A 105 0.85 -12.88 -8.68
CA GLY A 105 1.11 -13.35 -10.03
C GLY A 105 2.11 -14.51 -10.05
N ASP A 106 3.02 -14.50 -11.02
CA ASP A 106 3.91 -15.64 -11.26
C ASP A 106 5.10 -15.73 -10.28
N THR A 107 5.73 -14.60 -9.95
CA THR A 107 7.00 -14.62 -9.21
C THR A 107 7.13 -13.56 -8.11
N ALA A 108 6.32 -12.50 -8.12
CA ALA A 108 6.50 -11.40 -7.19
C ALA A 108 6.12 -11.79 -5.76
N ILE A 109 6.97 -11.44 -4.79
CA ILE A 109 6.69 -11.61 -3.35
C ILE A 109 6.90 -10.30 -2.64
N VAL A 110 5.84 -9.83 -1.98
CA VAL A 110 5.84 -8.62 -1.15
C VAL A 110 5.65 -9.01 0.31
N GLN A 111 6.58 -8.59 1.17
CA GLN A 111 6.45 -8.75 2.61
C GLN A 111 5.82 -7.50 3.22
N VAL A 112 4.76 -7.69 3.99
CA VAL A 112 4.04 -6.61 4.67
C VAL A 112 4.88 -6.04 5.79
N THR A 113 5.09 -4.72 5.81
CA THR A 113 5.89 -4.01 6.80
C THR A 113 5.05 -3.26 7.83
N GLY A 114 3.91 -2.70 7.42
CA GLY A 114 3.05 -1.96 8.32
C GLY A 114 1.91 -1.25 7.62
N LEU A 115 1.19 -0.42 8.40
CA LEU A 115 0.08 0.40 7.91
C LEU A 115 0.60 1.71 7.31
N ARG A 116 -0.03 2.14 6.22
CA ARG A 116 0.14 3.51 5.74
C ARG A 116 -0.42 4.49 6.75
N ASN A 117 0.37 5.51 7.11
CA ASN A 117 -0.13 6.62 7.88
C ASN A 117 -0.81 7.63 6.94
N PRO A 118 -2.14 7.88 7.05
CA PRO A 118 -2.81 8.90 6.25
C PRO A 118 -2.19 10.28 6.48
N CYS A 119 -2.14 11.10 5.45
CA CYS A 119 -1.55 12.44 5.51
C CYS A 119 -2.49 13.50 4.92
N LEU A 120 -2.16 14.77 5.16
CA LEU A 120 -2.95 15.93 4.70
C LEU A 120 -3.12 16.02 3.18
N GLN A 121 -2.32 15.30 2.39
CA GLN A 121 -2.50 15.24 0.95
C GLN A 121 -3.84 14.61 0.55
N LEU A 122 -4.41 13.75 1.39
CA LEU A 122 -5.76 13.20 1.21
C LEU A 122 -6.81 14.32 1.22
N ASP A 123 -6.72 15.25 2.19
CA ASP A 123 -7.63 16.39 2.29
C ASP A 123 -7.39 17.42 1.18
N ALA A 124 -6.15 17.55 0.69
CA ALA A 124 -5.86 18.38 -0.47
C ALA A 124 -6.49 17.83 -1.75
N TYR A 125 -6.67 16.52 -1.86
CA TYR A 125 -7.39 15.88 -2.95
C TYR A 125 -8.90 16.07 -2.83
N GLN A 126 -9.46 15.75 -1.65
CA GLN A 126 -10.87 15.96 -1.35
C GLN A 126 -11.05 16.19 0.16
N ASP A 127 -11.69 17.27 0.52
CA ASP A 127 -11.88 17.67 1.92
C ASP A 127 -12.56 16.57 2.75
N GLY A 128 -12.00 16.27 3.92
CA GLY A 128 -12.46 15.22 4.83
C GLY A 128 -11.99 13.80 4.47
N LEU A 129 -11.28 13.60 3.37
CA LEU A 129 -10.84 12.27 2.95
C LEU A 129 -9.86 11.64 3.94
N MET A 130 -8.95 12.43 4.53
CA MET A 130 -8.03 11.95 5.57
C MET A 130 -8.80 11.39 6.76
N ALA A 131 -9.77 12.14 7.29
CA ALA A 131 -10.61 11.69 8.40
C ALA A 131 -11.39 10.42 8.07
N ALA A 132 -11.90 10.30 6.84
CA ALA A 132 -12.65 9.13 6.38
C ALA A 132 -11.77 7.85 6.28
N THR A 133 -10.44 7.99 6.18
CA THR A 133 -9.49 6.86 6.23
C THR A 133 -9.02 6.51 7.63
N LEU A 134 -9.55 7.18 8.65
CA LEU A 134 -9.28 6.94 10.07
C LEU A 134 -10.56 6.48 10.77
N ASP A 135 -10.39 5.69 11.82
CA ASP A 135 -11.48 5.23 12.68
C ASP A 135 -10.93 5.00 14.10
N ARG A 136 -11.81 4.60 15.03
CA ARG A 136 -11.42 4.17 16.36
C ARG A 136 -12.10 2.87 16.72
N ASP A 137 -11.35 1.98 17.36
CA ASP A 137 -11.93 0.75 17.93
C ASP A 137 -12.70 1.04 19.23
N ALA A 138 -13.28 -0.01 19.81
CA ALA A 138 -14.07 0.09 21.04
C ALA A 138 -13.25 0.61 22.24
N ASP A 139 -11.94 0.42 22.22
CA ASP A 139 -11.00 0.91 23.26
C ASP A 139 -10.45 2.31 22.96
N GLY A 140 -10.89 2.95 21.86
CA GLY A 140 -10.47 4.28 21.44
C GLY A 140 -9.13 4.33 20.68
N ASN A 141 -8.53 3.19 20.36
CA ASN A 141 -7.30 3.14 19.56
C ASN A 141 -7.56 3.55 18.13
N LEU A 142 -6.63 4.29 17.54
CA LEU A 142 -6.74 4.75 16.17
C LEU A 142 -6.59 3.60 15.17
N ILE A 143 -7.58 3.43 14.30
CA ILE A 143 -7.56 2.51 13.15
C ILE A 143 -7.18 3.30 11.92
N ARG A 144 -6.15 2.86 11.19
CA ARG A 144 -5.70 3.43 9.92
C ARG A 144 -6.13 2.54 8.78
N LYS A 145 -6.97 3.07 7.89
CA LYS A 145 -7.59 2.29 6.80
C LYS A 145 -6.98 2.52 5.42
N ALA A 146 -6.01 3.43 5.28
CA ALA A 146 -5.46 3.82 3.99
C ALA A 146 -4.46 2.80 3.40
N GLY A 147 -4.60 1.53 3.73
CA GLY A 147 -3.82 0.44 3.17
C GLY A 147 -2.56 0.12 3.96
N ILE A 148 -1.75 -0.73 3.35
CA ILE A 148 -0.52 -1.27 3.93
C ILE A 148 0.70 -0.95 3.07
N MET A 149 1.85 -1.00 3.69
CA MET A 149 3.16 -0.90 3.05
C MET A 149 3.87 -2.24 3.05
N GLY A 150 4.73 -2.46 2.08
CA GLY A 150 5.55 -3.65 1.98
C GLY A 150 6.88 -3.40 1.32
N ILE A 151 7.75 -4.39 1.46
CA ILE A 151 9.04 -4.49 0.75
C ILE A 151 8.98 -5.66 -0.23
N VAL A 152 9.71 -5.55 -1.32
CA VAL A 152 9.79 -6.59 -2.35
C VAL A 152 10.89 -7.59 -1.97
N LEU A 153 10.52 -8.84 -1.72
CA LEU A 153 11.46 -9.94 -1.47
C LEU A 153 11.90 -10.57 -2.79
N GLU A 154 10.96 -10.83 -3.69
CA GLU A 154 11.23 -11.35 -5.04
C GLU A 154 10.55 -10.46 -6.07
N GLY A 155 11.28 -10.17 -7.14
CA GLY A 155 10.80 -9.34 -8.23
C GLY A 155 9.87 -10.09 -9.17
N GLY A 156 9.12 -9.32 -9.96
CA GLY A 156 8.23 -9.86 -10.97
C GLY A 156 7.35 -8.81 -11.60
N ILE A 157 6.64 -9.20 -12.64
CA ILE A 157 5.58 -8.39 -13.25
C ILE A 157 4.30 -8.61 -12.46
N VAL A 158 3.61 -7.52 -12.18
CA VAL A 158 2.28 -7.50 -11.54
C VAL A 158 1.32 -6.71 -12.41
N LYS A 159 0.14 -7.27 -12.64
CA LYS A 159 -0.92 -6.66 -13.47
C LYS A 159 -2.31 -6.98 -12.93
N ALA A 160 -3.30 -6.29 -13.44
CA ALA A 160 -4.70 -6.59 -13.11
C ALA A 160 -5.05 -8.03 -13.50
N GLY A 161 -5.76 -8.72 -12.63
CA GLY A 161 -6.15 -10.12 -12.77
C GLY A 161 -5.19 -11.11 -12.08
N ASP A 162 -4.02 -10.69 -11.64
CA ASP A 162 -3.08 -11.57 -10.93
C ASP A 162 -3.68 -12.04 -9.60
N GLU A 163 -3.54 -13.33 -9.33
CA GLU A 163 -3.93 -13.93 -8.05
C GLU A 163 -2.96 -13.50 -6.93
N ILE A 164 -3.49 -13.36 -5.72
CA ILE A 164 -2.70 -13.11 -4.53
C ILE A 164 -2.86 -14.28 -3.56
N LYS A 165 -1.76 -14.93 -3.20
CA LYS A 165 -1.70 -15.97 -2.17
C LYS A 165 -0.98 -15.43 -0.94
N ILE A 166 -1.54 -15.72 0.24
CA ILE A 166 -1.02 -15.23 1.53
C ILE A 166 -0.20 -16.34 2.18
N GLU A 167 1.03 -16.03 2.57
CA GLU A 167 1.86 -16.83 3.46
C GLU A 167 1.99 -16.11 4.80
N LEU A 168 1.48 -16.71 5.86
CA LEU A 168 1.55 -16.13 7.20
C LEU A 168 2.91 -16.39 7.84
N PRO A 169 3.45 -15.45 8.63
CA PRO A 169 4.68 -15.66 9.38
C PRO A 169 4.45 -16.69 10.53
N PRO A 170 5.52 -17.23 11.12
CA PRO A 170 5.40 -18.04 12.33
C PRO A 170 4.70 -17.29 13.47
N LYS A 171 3.98 -18.02 14.31
CA LYS A 171 3.38 -17.45 15.53
C LYS A 171 4.46 -17.19 16.61
N PRO A 172 4.26 -16.18 17.49
CA PRO A 172 3.07 -15.32 17.62
C PRO A 172 3.01 -14.25 16.54
N HIS A 173 1.81 -14.00 15.98
CA HIS A 173 1.59 -12.95 14.99
C HIS A 173 1.63 -11.56 15.64
N GLN A 174 2.32 -10.63 14.99
CA GLN A 174 2.35 -9.22 15.38
C GLN A 174 1.35 -8.42 14.52
N ARG A 175 0.51 -7.62 15.18
CA ARG A 175 -0.41 -6.73 14.46
C ARG A 175 0.37 -5.65 13.71
N LEU A 176 -0.24 -5.13 12.65
CA LEU A 176 0.34 -4.02 11.90
C LEU A 176 0.31 -2.73 12.70
N GLU A 177 1.42 -2.01 12.68
CA GLU A 177 1.55 -0.64 13.15
C GLU A 177 1.90 0.27 11.97
N ARG A 178 1.81 1.57 12.15
CA ARG A 178 2.24 2.53 11.11
C ARG A 178 3.74 2.39 10.82
N VAL A 179 4.11 2.49 9.59
CA VAL A 179 5.49 2.44 9.13
C VAL A 179 5.87 3.67 8.31
#